data_38cca0dc1d90b6394041c8391517a8e2
#
_entry.id   38cca0dc1d90b6394041c8391517a8e2
#
_cell.length_a   1.000
_cell.length_b   1.000
_cell.length_c   1.000
_cell.angle_alpha   90.00
_cell.angle_beta   90.00
_cell.angle_gamma   90.00
#
_symmetry.space_group_name_H-M   'P 1'
#
loop_
_entity.id
_entity.type
_entity.pdbx_description
1 polymer ?
#
loop_
_entity_poly.entity_id
_entity_poly.type
_entity_poly.pdbx_seq_one_letter_code
_entity_poly.pdbx_strand_id
1 'polypeptide(L)'
;ALREIGLRKAARYGVQTLAAAPLAALLFPQARVAYLRLLGARIGPDSIVHAVRFFNLYRTGFAGLQLGARCFLGEECLLDLADRIELADDVTLAERVSILTHRNVGYAEHPLQCHFPPMQAPVIIERGVFVGASVTVLAGVRIGAESCVAAGAVVTEDVPAGHMVGGVPARV
;
A
#
# COMPACT_ATOMS: atom_id res chain seq x y z
N ALA A 1 25.34 3.32 6.83
CA ALA A 1 24.18 2.83 6.04
C ALA A 1 24.36 1.39 5.59
N LEU A 2 25.40 1.01 4.81
CA LEU A 2 25.58 -0.38 4.31
C LEU A 2 25.83 -1.42 5.44
N ARG A 3 26.47 -1.04 6.55
CA ARG A 3 26.66 -1.92 7.71
C ARG A 3 25.36 -2.22 8.46
N GLU A 4 24.40 -1.32 8.46
CA GLU A 4 23.11 -1.47 9.14
C GLU A 4 22.06 -2.22 8.27
N ILE A 5 22.09 -1.98 6.96
CA ILE A 5 21.11 -2.56 6.03
C ILE A 5 21.46 -4.01 5.66
N GLY A 6 22.76 -4.35 5.62
CA GLY A 6 23.27 -5.65 5.21
C GLY A 6 23.25 -5.86 3.69
N LEU A 7 24.25 -6.56 3.17
CA LEU A 7 24.43 -6.77 1.72
C LEU A 7 23.23 -7.43 1.03
N ARG A 8 22.57 -8.39 1.68
CA ARG A 8 21.38 -9.09 1.13
C ARG A 8 20.21 -8.12 0.90
N LYS A 9 19.96 -7.21 1.84
CA LYS A 9 18.87 -6.22 1.70
C LYS A 9 19.22 -5.19 0.63
N ALA A 10 20.49 -4.75 0.57
CA ALA A 10 20.95 -3.81 -0.45
C ALA A 10 20.85 -4.42 -1.86
N ALA A 11 21.29 -5.67 -2.05
CA ALA A 11 21.15 -6.38 -3.31
C ALA A 11 19.67 -6.54 -3.72
N ARG A 12 18.82 -6.96 -2.78
CA ARG A 12 17.39 -7.09 -3.03
C ARG A 12 16.74 -5.74 -3.37
N TYR A 13 17.14 -4.66 -2.71
CA TYR A 13 16.71 -3.31 -3.06
C TYR A 13 17.07 -2.96 -4.51
N GLY A 14 18.32 -3.16 -4.92
CA GLY A 14 18.76 -2.90 -6.28
C GLY A 14 17.97 -3.71 -7.33
N VAL A 15 17.82 -5.01 -7.12
CA VAL A 15 17.04 -5.89 -8.01
C VAL A 15 15.59 -5.43 -8.13
N GLN A 16 14.92 -5.16 -7.01
CA GLN A 16 13.51 -4.75 -7.02
C GLN A 16 13.32 -3.36 -7.64
N THR A 17 14.25 -2.44 -7.41
CA THR A 17 14.21 -1.10 -8.03
C THR A 17 14.38 -1.17 -9.55
N LEU A 18 15.32 -1.98 -10.02
CA LEU A 18 15.51 -2.22 -11.47
C LEU A 18 14.29 -2.93 -12.09
N ALA A 19 13.72 -3.91 -11.38
CA ALA A 19 12.51 -4.59 -11.83
C ALA A 19 11.28 -3.65 -11.86
N ALA A 20 11.22 -2.65 -10.99
CA ALA A 20 10.13 -1.67 -10.97
C ALA A 20 10.28 -0.59 -12.06
N ALA A 21 11.50 -0.33 -12.56
CA ALA A 21 11.76 0.78 -13.48
C ALA A 21 10.89 0.79 -14.75
N PRO A 22 10.59 -0.36 -15.41
CA PRO A 22 9.73 -0.37 -16.59
C PRO A 22 8.28 0.08 -16.34
N LEU A 23 7.77 0.00 -15.09
CA LEU A 23 6.41 0.42 -14.76
C LEU A 23 6.12 1.88 -15.13
N ALA A 24 7.13 2.75 -15.06
CA ALA A 24 6.99 4.16 -15.42
C ALA A 24 6.74 4.37 -16.93
N ALA A 25 7.22 3.47 -17.78
CA ALA A 25 7.07 3.55 -19.23
C ALA A 25 5.78 2.87 -19.75
N LEU A 26 5.11 2.09 -18.91
CA LEU A 26 3.88 1.41 -19.28
C LEU A 26 2.70 2.39 -19.22
N LEU A 27 2.23 2.87 -20.36
CA LEU A 27 1.14 3.83 -20.44
C LEU A 27 -0.24 3.22 -20.16
N PHE A 28 -0.44 1.96 -20.56
CA PHE A 28 -1.74 1.29 -20.42
C PHE A 28 -1.86 0.53 -19.09
N PRO A 29 -2.95 0.72 -18.32
CA PRO A 29 -3.16 0.04 -17.04
C PRO A 29 -3.10 -1.48 -17.15
N GLN A 30 -3.60 -2.07 -18.23
CA GLN A 30 -3.59 -3.52 -18.46
C GLN A 30 -2.16 -4.07 -18.59
N ALA A 31 -1.28 -3.32 -19.25
CA ALA A 31 0.13 -3.70 -19.36
C ALA A 31 0.83 -3.63 -18.00
N ARG A 32 0.48 -2.64 -17.17
CA ARG A 32 0.98 -2.56 -15.77
C ARG A 32 0.51 -3.75 -14.94
N VAL A 33 -0.77 -4.11 -15.01
CA VAL A 33 -1.31 -5.28 -14.32
C VAL A 33 -0.57 -6.56 -14.74
N ALA A 34 -0.40 -6.78 -16.05
CA ALA A 34 0.32 -7.95 -16.56
C ALA A 34 1.76 -7.98 -16.05
N TYR A 35 2.44 -6.85 -16.07
CA TYR A 35 3.81 -6.75 -15.60
C TYR A 35 3.93 -6.93 -14.08
N LEU A 36 3.03 -6.36 -13.29
CA LEU A 36 2.99 -6.56 -11.84
C LEU A 36 2.76 -8.03 -11.47
N ARG A 37 1.89 -8.74 -12.20
CA ARG A 37 1.70 -10.20 -12.06
C ARG A 37 3.00 -10.97 -12.35
N LEU A 38 3.72 -10.59 -13.41
CA LEU A 38 5.02 -11.19 -13.74
C LEU A 38 6.05 -10.97 -12.61
N LEU A 39 6.00 -9.83 -11.93
CA LEU A 39 6.85 -9.52 -10.78
C LEU A 39 6.39 -10.19 -9.47
N GLY A 40 5.29 -10.95 -9.50
CA GLY A 40 4.80 -11.75 -8.37
C GLY A 40 3.62 -11.15 -7.60
N ALA A 41 3.07 -10.01 -8.02
CA ALA A 41 1.83 -9.49 -7.45
C ALA A 41 0.65 -10.41 -7.77
N ARG A 42 -0.27 -10.57 -6.83
CA ARG A 42 -1.53 -11.29 -7.06
C ARG A 42 -2.61 -10.25 -7.38
N ILE A 43 -3.09 -10.23 -8.60
CA ILE A 43 -4.11 -9.26 -9.05
C ILE A 43 -5.21 -10.04 -9.74
N GLY A 44 -6.45 -9.91 -9.25
CA GLY A 44 -7.63 -10.55 -9.82
C GLY A 44 -8.03 -9.97 -11.19
N PRO A 45 -8.99 -10.61 -11.87
CA PRO A 45 -9.44 -10.16 -13.18
C PRO A 45 -10.09 -8.77 -13.12
N ASP A 46 -10.13 -8.09 -14.26
CA ASP A 46 -10.82 -6.82 -14.50
C ASP A 46 -10.34 -5.66 -13.59
N SER A 47 -9.18 -5.82 -12.94
CA SER A 47 -8.58 -4.78 -12.11
C SER A 47 -7.76 -3.81 -12.95
N ILE A 48 -7.83 -2.54 -12.57
CA ILE A 48 -7.16 -1.41 -13.24
C ILE A 48 -6.14 -0.80 -12.27
N VAL A 49 -4.88 -0.71 -12.71
CA VAL A 49 -3.80 -0.10 -11.92
C VAL A 49 -3.16 1.02 -12.75
N HIS A 50 -3.40 2.25 -12.32
CA HIS A 50 -2.80 3.43 -12.93
C HIS A 50 -1.32 3.62 -12.52
N ALA A 51 -0.77 4.82 -12.68
CA ALA A 51 0.61 5.12 -12.32
C ALA A 51 0.76 5.20 -10.79
N VAL A 52 1.02 4.09 -10.15
CA VAL A 52 1.23 3.97 -8.71
C VAL A 52 2.71 3.91 -8.36
N ARG A 53 3.07 4.35 -7.17
CA ARG A 53 4.43 4.32 -6.64
C ARG A 53 4.54 3.26 -5.55
N PHE A 54 5.61 2.47 -5.62
CA PHE A 54 5.93 1.44 -4.62
C PHE A 54 7.20 1.80 -3.87
N PHE A 55 7.22 1.53 -2.57
CA PHE A 55 8.44 1.64 -1.79
C PHE A 55 8.57 0.47 -0.81
N ASN A 56 9.74 0.30 -0.18
CA ASN A 56 10.08 -0.85 0.66
C ASN A 56 9.98 -2.23 -0.03
N LEU A 57 10.04 -2.27 -1.36
CA LEU A 57 9.99 -3.49 -2.16
C LEU A 57 11.01 -4.56 -1.72
N TYR A 58 12.12 -4.15 -1.09
CA TYR A 58 13.13 -5.07 -0.59
C TYR A 58 12.65 -5.97 0.55
N ARG A 59 11.48 -5.71 1.14
CA ARG A 59 10.89 -6.51 2.21
C ARG A 59 10.01 -7.63 1.66
N THR A 60 8.82 -7.33 1.19
CA THR A 60 7.89 -8.33 0.63
C THR A 60 8.04 -8.53 -0.88
N GLY A 61 8.61 -7.55 -1.60
CA GLY A 61 8.56 -7.49 -3.04
C GLY A 61 7.13 -7.24 -3.53
N PHE A 62 6.90 -7.43 -4.81
CA PHE A 62 5.55 -7.30 -5.39
C PHE A 62 4.59 -8.40 -4.92
N ALA A 63 5.08 -9.52 -4.39
CA ALA A 63 4.23 -10.56 -3.79
C ALA A 63 3.45 -10.07 -2.56
N GLY A 64 3.89 -8.97 -1.93
CA GLY A 64 3.17 -8.29 -0.87
C GLY A 64 1.90 -7.57 -1.34
N LEU A 65 1.71 -7.36 -2.65
CA LEU A 65 0.52 -6.75 -3.22
C LEU A 65 -0.48 -7.82 -3.64
N GLN A 66 -1.65 -7.81 -3.03
CA GLN A 66 -2.74 -8.73 -3.31
C GLN A 66 -4.03 -7.93 -3.58
N LEU A 67 -4.53 -8.00 -4.80
CA LEU A 67 -5.76 -7.36 -5.25
C LEU A 67 -6.74 -8.44 -5.69
N GLY A 68 -7.99 -8.32 -5.27
CA GLY A 68 -9.10 -9.09 -5.78
C GLY A 68 -9.50 -8.71 -7.21
N ALA A 69 -10.66 -9.12 -7.62
CA ALA A 69 -11.24 -8.79 -8.91
C ALA A 69 -11.82 -7.36 -8.90
N ARG A 70 -11.84 -6.70 -10.08
CA ARG A 70 -12.48 -5.39 -10.30
C ARG A 70 -11.99 -4.30 -9.35
N CYS A 71 -10.72 -4.37 -8.90
CA CYS A 71 -10.10 -3.31 -8.14
C CYS A 71 -9.68 -2.16 -9.04
N PHE A 72 -9.80 -0.93 -8.53
CA PHE A 72 -9.32 0.27 -9.19
C PHE A 72 -8.30 0.98 -8.30
N LEU A 73 -7.10 1.20 -8.82
CA LEU A 73 -6.06 2.01 -8.17
C LEU A 73 -5.80 3.24 -9.02
N GLY A 74 -6.16 4.40 -8.48
CA GLY A 74 -6.00 5.71 -9.11
C GLY A 74 -4.53 6.12 -9.26
N GLU A 75 -4.32 7.24 -9.93
CA GLU A 75 -2.98 7.76 -10.18
C GLU A 75 -2.30 8.26 -8.90
N GLU A 76 -0.98 8.19 -8.90
CA GLU A 76 -0.11 8.68 -7.82
C GLU A 76 -0.37 8.03 -6.44
N CYS A 77 -1.10 6.90 -6.38
CA CYS A 77 -1.18 6.14 -5.14
C CYS A 77 0.21 5.72 -4.68
N LEU A 78 0.45 5.77 -3.36
CA LEU A 78 1.70 5.40 -2.72
C LEU A 78 1.49 4.12 -1.90
N LEU A 79 2.13 3.03 -2.30
CA LEU A 79 1.94 1.71 -1.67
C LEU A 79 3.24 1.25 -1.00
N ASP A 80 3.19 1.16 0.33
CA ASP A 80 4.30 0.67 1.16
C ASP A 80 4.27 -0.86 1.26
N LEU A 81 5.22 -1.50 0.61
CA LEU A 81 5.38 -2.96 0.65
C LEU A 81 6.41 -3.40 1.71
N ALA A 82 6.46 -2.71 2.84
CA ALA A 82 7.15 -3.22 4.03
C ALA A 82 6.46 -4.46 4.57
N ASP A 83 5.13 -4.47 4.57
CA ASP A 83 4.26 -5.63 4.79
C ASP A 83 3.23 -5.74 3.66
N ARG A 84 2.28 -6.68 3.78
CA ARG A 84 1.27 -6.96 2.77
C ARG A 84 0.21 -5.86 2.71
N ILE A 85 -0.25 -5.61 1.48
CA ILE A 85 -1.46 -4.85 1.19
C ILE A 85 -2.44 -5.81 0.54
N GLU A 86 -3.57 -6.03 1.19
CA GLU A 86 -4.61 -6.93 0.74
C GLU A 86 -5.89 -6.12 0.45
N LEU A 87 -6.26 -6.03 -0.82
CA LEU A 87 -7.53 -5.45 -1.26
C LEU A 87 -8.42 -6.59 -1.76
N ALA A 88 -9.61 -6.73 -1.20
CA ALA A 88 -10.59 -7.70 -1.67
C ALA A 88 -11.22 -7.24 -3.00
N ASP A 89 -12.25 -7.93 -3.48
CA ASP A 89 -12.93 -7.57 -4.72
C ASP A 89 -13.64 -6.22 -4.63
N ASP A 90 -13.78 -5.55 -5.77
CA ASP A 90 -14.53 -4.29 -5.90
C ASP A 90 -14.01 -3.11 -5.05
N VAL A 91 -12.72 -3.12 -4.69
CA VAL A 91 -12.10 -2.02 -3.94
C VAL A 91 -11.64 -0.93 -4.89
N THR A 92 -11.98 0.31 -4.55
CA THR A 92 -11.52 1.51 -5.25
C THR A 92 -10.62 2.34 -4.35
N LEU A 93 -9.39 2.57 -4.77
CA LEU A 93 -8.51 3.60 -4.25
C LEU A 93 -8.51 4.75 -5.26
N ALA A 94 -9.02 5.92 -4.86
CA ALA A 94 -8.94 7.12 -5.69
C ALA A 94 -7.49 7.64 -5.77
N GLU A 95 -7.28 8.77 -6.41
CA GLU A 95 -5.94 9.32 -6.69
C GLU A 95 -5.22 9.69 -5.39
N ARG A 96 -3.90 9.53 -5.38
CA ARG A 96 -2.99 9.91 -4.29
C ARG A 96 -3.30 9.27 -2.94
N VAL A 97 -3.98 8.13 -2.91
CA VAL A 97 -4.13 7.34 -1.69
C VAL A 97 -2.78 6.81 -1.25
N SER A 98 -2.45 6.95 0.03
CA SER A 98 -1.23 6.41 0.64
C SER A 98 -1.57 5.26 1.57
N ILE A 99 -1.04 4.07 1.31
CA ILE A 99 -1.15 2.91 2.20
C ILE A 99 0.21 2.65 2.82
N LEU A 100 0.31 2.80 4.13
CA LEU A 100 1.53 2.62 4.90
C LEU A 100 1.42 1.33 5.70
N THR A 101 2.38 0.44 5.56
CA THR A 101 2.42 -0.85 6.28
C THR A 101 3.53 -0.90 7.32
N HIS A 102 4.23 0.21 7.56
CA HIS A 102 5.24 0.31 8.61
C HIS A 102 5.28 1.69 9.25
N ARG A 103 5.87 1.73 10.43
CA ARG A 103 6.31 2.93 11.13
C ARG A 103 7.75 2.73 11.59
N ASN A 104 8.61 3.71 11.31
CA ASN A 104 9.96 3.75 11.85
C ASN A 104 10.37 5.21 12.04
N VAL A 105 10.78 5.56 13.25
CA VAL A 105 11.20 6.92 13.61
C VAL A 105 12.67 7.22 13.29
N GLY A 106 13.39 6.29 12.63
CA GLY A 106 14.77 6.49 12.20
C GLY A 106 15.75 5.46 12.75
N TYR A 107 16.96 5.89 13.10
CA TYR A 107 18.03 5.03 13.58
C TYR A 107 17.74 4.40 14.95
N ALA A 108 18.40 3.29 15.26
CA ALA A 108 18.17 2.53 16.49
C ALA A 108 18.35 3.35 17.76
N GLU A 109 19.28 4.31 17.74
CA GLU A 109 19.57 5.21 18.86
C GLU A 109 18.67 6.46 18.87
N HIS A 110 17.67 6.57 17.98
CA HIS A 110 16.80 7.74 17.97
C HIS A 110 15.99 7.83 19.27
N PRO A 111 15.95 9.01 19.94
CA PRO A 111 15.31 9.15 21.27
C PRO A 111 13.84 8.69 21.32
N LEU A 112 13.11 8.77 20.20
CA LEU A 112 11.72 8.34 20.13
C LEU A 112 11.54 6.84 19.98
N GLN A 113 12.58 6.05 19.74
CA GLN A 113 12.46 4.58 19.58
C GLN A 113 11.90 3.90 20.83
N CYS A 114 12.17 4.40 22.02
CA CYS A 114 11.64 3.85 23.26
C CYS A 114 10.11 4.06 23.40
N HIS A 115 9.57 5.14 22.81
CA HIS A 115 8.14 5.45 22.86
C HIS A 115 7.40 4.97 21.61
N PHE A 116 8.06 4.97 20.47
CA PHE A 116 7.51 4.58 19.16
C PHE A 116 8.42 3.55 18.50
N PRO A 117 8.45 2.31 19.00
CA PRO A 117 9.28 1.25 18.41
C PRO A 117 8.87 1.00 16.96
N PRO A 118 9.80 0.50 16.13
CA PRO A 118 9.49 0.12 14.76
C PRO A 118 8.33 -0.87 14.74
N MET A 119 7.38 -0.61 13.88
CA MET A 119 6.18 -1.43 13.71
C MET A 119 6.00 -1.77 12.24
N GLN A 120 5.52 -2.97 11.96
CA GLN A 120 5.19 -3.46 10.64
C GLN A 120 3.94 -4.32 10.76
N ALA A 121 2.92 -4.00 9.97
CA ALA A 121 1.66 -4.73 9.98
C ALA A 121 0.92 -4.55 8.62
N PRO A 122 0.21 -5.59 8.14
CA PRO A 122 -0.52 -5.52 6.89
C PRO A 122 -1.68 -4.53 6.97
N VAL A 123 -2.05 -3.97 5.82
CA VAL A 123 -3.31 -3.24 5.64
C VAL A 123 -4.26 -4.12 4.84
N ILE A 124 -5.49 -4.28 5.35
CA ILE A 124 -6.52 -5.12 4.77
C ILE A 124 -7.74 -4.26 4.46
N ILE A 125 -8.15 -4.23 3.19
CA ILE A 125 -9.34 -3.50 2.74
C ILE A 125 -10.32 -4.51 2.16
N GLU A 126 -11.47 -4.61 2.78
CA GLU A 126 -12.47 -5.61 2.45
C GLU A 126 -13.30 -5.22 1.22
N ARG A 127 -14.15 -6.12 0.76
CA ARG A 127 -14.90 -6.00 -0.49
C ARG A 127 -15.76 -4.72 -0.55
N GLY A 128 -15.79 -4.10 -1.73
CA GLY A 128 -16.69 -2.98 -2.03
C GLY A 128 -16.34 -1.68 -1.32
N VAL A 129 -15.12 -1.54 -0.78
CA VAL A 129 -14.68 -0.33 -0.10
C VAL A 129 -14.29 0.74 -1.11
N PHE A 130 -14.73 1.97 -0.87
CA PHE A 130 -14.26 3.17 -1.55
C PHE A 130 -13.35 3.99 -0.65
N VAL A 131 -12.14 4.27 -1.12
CA VAL A 131 -11.17 5.13 -0.44
C VAL A 131 -10.98 6.39 -1.28
N GLY A 132 -11.43 7.53 -0.74
CA GLY A 132 -11.38 8.83 -1.39
C GLY A 132 -9.96 9.35 -1.64
N ALA A 133 -9.84 10.34 -2.51
CA ALA A 133 -8.55 10.89 -2.93
C ALA A 133 -7.73 11.43 -1.74
N SER A 134 -6.41 11.28 -1.79
CA SER A 134 -5.45 11.78 -0.79
C SER A 134 -5.66 11.23 0.62
N VAL A 135 -6.35 10.10 0.77
CA VAL A 135 -6.47 9.40 2.04
C VAL A 135 -5.14 8.75 2.42
N THR A 136 -4.82 8.75 3.70
CA THR A 136 -3.70 7.98 4.26
C THR A 136 -4.23 6.89 5.19
N VAL A 137 -3.87 5.63 4.91
CA VAL A 137 -4.20 4.47 5.75
C VAL A 137 -2.93 4.01 6.47
N LEU A 138 -2.96 3.92 7.79
CA LEU A 138 -1.81 3.53 8.60
C LEU A 138 -1.67 2.02 8.75
N ALA A 139 -0.46 1.60 9.13
CA ALA A 139 -0.10 0.20 9.32
C ALA A 139 -1.02 -0.53 10.31
N GLY A 140 -1.45 -1.72 9.92
CA GLY A 140 -2.29 -2.59 10.74
C GLY A 140 -3.80 -2.33 10.62
N VAL A 141 -4.20 -1.30 9.89
CA VAL A 141 -5.63 -0.95 9.74
C VAL A 141 -6.37 -1.97 8.86
N ARG A 142 -7.57 -2.33 9.31
CA ARG A 142 -8.59 -3.05 8.52
C ARG A 142 -9.74 -2.11 8.19
N ILE A 143 -10.12 -2.01 6.92
CA ILE A 143 -11.33 -1.30 6.49
C ILE A 143 -12.38 -2.33 6.11
N GLY A 144 -13.47 -2.37 6.90
CA GLY A 144 -14.56 -3.33 6.72
C GLY A 144 -15.34 -3.13 5.43
N ALA A 145 -15.97 -4.20 4.97
CA ALA A 145 -16.66 -4.26 3.68
C ALA A 145 -17.71 -3.14 3.50
N GLU A 146 -17.85 -2.68 2.27
CA GLU A 146 -18.87 -1.70 1.86
C GLU A 146 -18.79 -0.36 2.62
N SER A 147 -17.59 -0.03 3.12
CA SER A 147 -17.31 1.24 3.81
C SER A 147 -16.78 2.28 2.84
N CYS A 148 -16.90 3.54 3.24
CA CYS A 148 -16.43 4.70 2.50
C CYS A 148 -15.48 5.53 3.36
N VAL A 149 -14.30 5.86 2.83
CA VAL A 149 -13.36 6.78 3.48
C VAL A 149 -13.36 8.09 2.71
N ALA A 150 -13.75 9.19 3.38
CA ALA A 150 -13.81 10.51 2.78
C ALA A 150 -12.41 11.00 2.35
N ALA A 151 -12.36 11.76 1.27
CA ALA A 151 -11.11 12.32 0.74
C ALA A 151 -10.34 13.12 1.81
N GLY A 152 -8.99 13.00 1.79
CA GLY A 152 -8.09 13.68 2.72
C GLY A 152 -8.09 13.12 4.15
N ALA A 153 -8.80 12.04 4.44
CA ALA A 153 -8.82 11.44 5.77
C ALA A 153 -7.51 10.73 6.12
N VAL A 154 -7.21 10.63 7.41
CA VAL A 154 -6.12 9.80 7.94
C VAL A 154 -6.72 8.69 8.80
N VAL A 155 -6.72 7.47 8.27
CA VAL A 155 -7.30 6.28 8.94
C VAL A 155 -6.23 5.68 9.86
N THR A 156 -6.45 5.79 11.16
CA THR A 156 -5.51 5.36 12.21
C THR A 156 -5.98 4.12 12.96
N GLU A 157 -7.25 3.75 12.79
CA GLU A 157 -7.92 2.65 13.50
C GLU A 157 -8.82 1.89 12.51
N ASP A 158 -9.23 0.68 12.86
CA ASP A 158 -10.11 -0.13 12.04
C ASP A 158 -11.44 0.57 11.76
N VAL A 159 -11.94 0.41 10.53
CA VAL A 159 -13.23 0.94 10.10
C VAL A 159 -14.25 -0.21 10.07
N PRO A 160 -15.37 -0.11 10.81
CA PRO A 160 -16.43 -1.12 10.74
C PRO A 160 -17.06 -1.20 9.36
N ALA A 161 -17.56 -2.38 8.96
CA ALA A 161 -18.24 -2.56 7.70
C ALA A 161 -19.48 -1.65 7.57
N GLY A 162 -19.74 -1.15 6.36
CA GLY A 162 -20.90 -0.33 6.04
C GLY A 162 -20.86 1.09 6.63
N HIS A 163 -19.68 1.58 7.05
CA HIS A 163 -19.55 2.91 7.65
C HIS A 163 -18.87 3.90 6.72
N MET A 164 -19.23 5.16 6.87
CA MET A 164 -18.49 6.28 6.30
C MET A 164 -17.63 6.93 7.38
N VAL A 165 -16.34 7.11 7.10
CA VAL A 165 -15.39 7.77 8.00
C VAL A 165 -14.69 8.93 7.31
N GLY A 166 -14.32 9.96 8.07
CA GLY A 166 -13.60 11.10 7.53
C GLY A 166 -12.82 11.88 8.57
N GLY A 167 -11.95 12.80 8.14
CA GLY A 167 -11.17 13.68 9.02
C GLY A 167 -9.80 13.16 9.39
N VAL A 168 -9.09 13.91 10.25
CA VAL A 168 -7.74 13.65 10.75
C VAL A 168 -7.71 13.79 12.27
N PRO A 169 -7.68 12.67 13.03
CA PRO A 169 -7.85 11.29 12.57
C PRO A 169 -9.28 11.01 12.07
N ALA A 170 -9.42 10.00 11.21
CA ALA A 170 -10.72 9.61 10.69
C ALA A 170 -11.65 9.11 11.80
N ARG A 171 -12.92 9.54 11.74
CA ARG A 171 -14.01 9.13 12.66
C ARG A 171 -15.28 8.88 11.84
N VAL A 172 -16.20 8.11 12.41
CA VAL A 172 -17.54 7.87 11.88
C VAL A 172 -18.36 9.14 11.88
#